data_d97618a5b086861d7c179758bd4392d6
#
_entry.id   d97618a5b086861d7c179758bd4392d6
#
_cell.length_a   1.000
_cell.length_b   1.000
_cell.length_c   1.000
_cell.angle_alpha   90.00
_cell.angle_beta   90.00
_cell.angle_gamma   90.00
#
_symmetry.space_group_name_H-M   'P 1'
#
loop_
_entity.id
_entity.type
_entity.pdbx_description
1 polymer ?
#
loop_
_entity_poly.entity_id
_entity_poly.type
_entity_poly.pdbx_seq_one_letter_code
_entity_poly.pdbx_strand_id
1 'polypeptide(L)'
;MPRVGFVKRIWLTNFSKPACDRALYKCASRQRPQRILQLGIHSLERCECLLKLTHSAQDSPIHFVGLDYFEGRSHSTPTGPTLKQTHQRLHSLAQTQLVPGQVDISLARLCNHIGTFDLIVIDAVVDREHLDRCWFFIQRIISQTSLVLKEEKNGEQTTSWTVVSRPEISSLASRTVLRKAG
;
A
#
# COMPACT_ATOMS: atom_id res chain seq x y z
N MET A 1 21.53 -8.20 4.61
CA MET A 1 20.32 -8.94 5.02
C MET A 1 20.18 -10.23 4.22
N PRO A 2 19.70 -11.35 4.79
CA PRO A 2 19.55 -12.59 4.04
C PRO A 2 18.46 -12.39 2.95
N ARG A 3 18.86 -12.57 1.70
CA ARG A 3 17.94 -12.59 0.56
C ARG A 3 16.91 -13.71 0.77
N VAL A 4 15.65 -13.43 0.48
CA VAL A 4 14.64 -14.49 0.50
C VAL A 4 14.99 -15.49 -0.59
N GLY A 5 15.32 -16.72 -0.19
CA GLY A 5 15.67 -17.78 -1.14
C GLY A 5 14.53 -18.08 -2.11
N PHE A 6 14.90 -18.61 -3.28
CA PHE A 6 13.96 -18.94 -4.38
C PHE A 6 12.74 -19.76 -3.90
N VAL A 7 12.97 -20.75 -3.02
CA VAL A 7 11.90 -21.58 -2.46
C VAL A 7 10.90 -20.77 -1.64
N LYS A 8 11.38 -19.86 -0.77
CA LYS A 8 10.50 -19.01 0.03
C LYS A 8 9.72 -18.00 -0.83
N ARG A 9 10.31 -17.53 -1.93
CA ARG A 9 9.61 -16.68 -2.90
C ARG A 9 8.45 -17.44 -3.57
N ILE A 10 8.69 -18.68 -4.03
CA ILE A 10 7.65 -19.54 -4.60
C ILE A 10 6.55 -19.79 -3.55
N TRP A 11 6.95 -20.07 -2.31
CA TRP A 11 6.00 -20.31 -1.24
C TRP A 11 5.10 -19.10 -0.96
N LEU A 12 5.67 -17.90 -0.83
CA LEU A 12 4.93 -16.66 -0.59
C LEU A 12 3.94 -16.34 -1.73
N THR A 13 4.34 -16.55 -2.98
CA THR A 13 3.50 -16.24 -4.14
C THR A 13 2.41 -17.26 -4.43
N ASN A 14 2.54 -18.51 -3.94
CA ASN A 14 1.60 -19.59 -4.29
C ASN A 14 0.91 -20.23 -3.09
N PHE A 15 1.52 -20.20 -1.90
CA PHE A 15 1.06 -20.93 -0.72
C PHE A 15 0.85 -20.06 0.52
N SER A 16 1.12 -18.75 0.45
CA SER A 16 0.91 -17.86 1.60
C SER A 16 -0.55 -17.84 2.05
N LYS A 17 -0.72 -17.60 3.34
CA LYS A 17 -2.02 -17.33 3.96
C LYS A 17 -2.01 -15.87 4.45
N PRO A 18 -3.12 -15.11 4.26
CA PRO A 18 -4.34 -15.50 3.55
C PRO A 18 -4.13 -15.64 2.03
N ALA A 19 -4.96 -16.45 1.38
CA ALA A 19 -4.81 -16.77 -0.05
C ALA A 19 -4.97 -15.53 -0.97
N CYS A 20 -5.75 -14.54 -0.54
CA CYS A 20 -5.94 -13.28 -1.25
C CYS A 20 -4.63 -12.53 -1.48
N ASP A 21 -3.70 -12.52 -0.52
CA ASP A 21 -2.43 -11.80 -0.61
C ASP A 21 -1.47 -12.34 -1.69
N ARG A 22 -1.72 -13.55 -2.20
CA ARG A 22 -0.92 -14.13 -3.29
C ARG A 22 -0.93 -13.28 -4.55
N ALA A 23 -2.06 -12.63 -4.86
CA ALA A 23 -2.16 -11.72 -6.01
C ALA A 23 -1.25 -10.50 -5.82
N LEU A 24 -1.29 -9.86 -4.65
CA LEU A 24 -0.40 -8.76 -4.27
C LEU A 24 1.09 -9.18 -4.41
N TYR A 25 1.46 -10.32 -3.84
CA TYR A 25 2.85 -10.81 -3.86
C TYR A 25 3.33 -11.17 -5.26
N LYS A 26 2.47 -11.76 -6.11
CA LYS A 26 2.80 -12.02 -7.52
C LYS A 26 3.05 -10.72 -8.28
N CYS A 27 2.20 -9.73 -8.11
CA CYS A 27 2.35 -8.42 -8.73
C CYS A 27 3.65 -7.75 -8.28
N ALA A 28 3.90 -7.64 -6.98
CA ALA A 28 5.13 -7.05 -6.44
C ALA A 28 6.40 -7.77 -6.89
N SER A 29 6.36 -9.11 -6.93
CA SER A 29 7.49 -9.93 -7.40
C SER A 29 7.84 -9.71 -8.88
N ARG A 30 6.84 -9.38 -9.72
CA ARG A 30 7.03 -9.08 -11.16
C ARG A 30 7.49 -7.64 -11.36
N GLN A 31 6.84 -6.71 -10.67
CA GLN A 31 7.08 -5.26 -10.79
C GLN A 31 8.44 -4.85 -10.23
N ARG A 32 8.93 -5.52 -9.18
CA ARG A 32 10.16 -5.18 -8.44
C ARG A 32 10.21 -3.70 -8.04
N PRO A 33 9.19 -3.19 -7.33
CA PRO A 33 9.10 -1.78 -7.00
C PRO A 33 10.22 -1.35 -6.06
N GLN A 34 10.81 -0.18 -6.30
CA GLN A 34 11.78 0.46 -5.40
C GLN A 34 11.09 1.44 -4.44
N ARG A 35 9.99 2.02 -4.89
CA ARG A 35 9.22 2.99 -4.11
C ARG A 35 7.80 2.48 -3.92
N ILE A 36 7.45 2.21 -2.67
CA ILE A 36 6.16 1.61 -2.29
C ILE A 36 5.41 2.56 -1.39
N LEU A 37 4.16 2.86 -1.73
CA LEU A 37 3.21 3.58 -0.89
C LEU A 37 2.14 2.61 -0.41
N GLN A 38 1.91 2.57 0.91
CA GLN A 38 0.84 1.80 1.54
C GLN A 38 -0.17 2.76 2.18
N LEU A 39 -1.41 2.69 1.74
CA LEU A 39 -2.56 3.39 2.34
C LEU A 39 -3.34 2.41 3.20
N GLY A 40 -3.35 2.65 4.51
CA GLY A 40 -3.86 1.71 5.51
C GLY A 40 -2.88 0.56 5.78
N ILE A 41 -2.67 0.24 7.06
CA ILE A 41 -1.81 -0.87 7.49
C ILE A 41 -2.60 -1.76 8.45
N HIS A 42 -3.32 -2.72 7.91
CA HIS A 42 -4.04 -3.70 8.72
C HIS A 42 -3.14 -4.83 9.21
N SER A 43 -2.27 -5.34 8.35
CA SER A 43 -1.40 -6.49 8.64
C SER A 43 0.08 -6.14 8.45
N LEU A 44 0.85 -6.18 9.56
CA LEU A 44 2.31 -6.05 9.52
C LEU A 44 2.97 -7.20 8.76
N GLU A 45 2.45 -8.42 8.91
CA GLU A 45 2.98 -9.59 8.23
C GLU A 45 2.88 -9.44 6.70
N ARG A 46 1.78 -8.88 6.22
CA ARG A 46 1.61 -8.54 4.80
C ARG A 46 2.69 -7.58 4.33
N CYS A 47 2.89 -6.48 5.06
CA CYS A 47 3.92 -5.48 4.72
C CYS A 47 5.33 -6.09 4.75
N GLU A 48 5.67 -6.89 5.76
CA GLU A 48 6.95 -7.58 5.84
C GLU A 48 7.17 -8.56 4.67
N CYS A 49 6.17 -9.37 4.35
CA CYS A 49 6.26 -10.31 3.23
C CYS A 49 6.45 -9.56 1.91
N LEU A 50 5.71 -8.48 1.70
CA LEU A 50 5.84 -7.61 0.55
C LEU A 50 7.27 -7.05 0.42
N LEU A 51 7.80 -6.46 1.48
CA LEU A 51 9.15 -5.87 1.51
C LEU A 51 10.24 -6.93 1.34
N LYS A 52 10.12 -8.08 2.01
CA LYS A 52 11.09 -9.18 1.87
C LYS A 52 11.13 -9.71 0.43
N LEU A 53 9.97 -9.87 -0.23
CA LEU A 53 9.88 -10.29 -1.62
C LEU A 53 10.53 -9.29 -2.58
N THR A 54 10.30 -8.00 -2.33
CA THR A 54 10.81 -6.92 -3.18
C THR A 54 12.32 -6.74 -2.96
N HIS A 55 12.78 -6.73 -1.71
CA HIS A 55 14.20 -6.57 -1.37
C HIS A 55 15.08 -7.68 -1.95
N SER A 56 14.58 -8.92 -1.97
CA SER A 56 15.35 -10.05 -2.53
C SER A 56 15.60 -9.95 -4.03
N ALA A 57 14.89 -9.09 -4.72
CA ALA A 57 14.98 -8.91 -6.17
C ALA A 57 15.88 -7.74 -6.59
N GLN A 58 16.40 -6.95 -5.64
CA GLN A 58 17.11 -5.69 -5.93
C GLN A 58 18.33 -5.51 -5.01
N ASP A 59 19.34 -4.79 -5.52
CA ASP A 59 20.53 -4.40 -4.75
C ASP A 59 20.40 -3.02 -4.09
N SER A 60 19.38 -2.23 -4.48
CA SER A 60 19.11 -0.90 -3.92
C SER A 60 18.10 -0.95 -2.77
N PRO A 61 18.20 -0.05 -1.78
CA PRO A 61 17.25 0.03 -0.69
C PRO A 61 15.86 0.40 -1.21
N ILE A 62 14.83 -0.26 -0.65
CA ILE A 62 13.45 0.06 -0.94
C ILE A 62 13.03 1.26 -0.10
N HIS A 63 12.31 2.21 -0.71
CA HIS A 63 11.63 3.29 0.00
C HIS A 63 10.19 2.88 0.26
N PHE A 64 9.83 2.73 1.53
CA PHE A 64 8.48 2.39 1.95
C PHE A 64 7.85 3.57 2.69
N VAL A 65 6.70 4.02 2.20
CA VAL A 65 5.90 5.05 2.85
C VAL A 65 4.58 4.43 3.28
N GLY A 66 4.26 4.50 4.56
CA GLY A 66 3.02 3.98 5.14
C GLY A 66 2.17 5.10 5.73
N LEU A 67 0.93 5.24 5.28
CA LEU A 67 -0.05 6.19 5.80
C LEU A 67 -1.14 5.41 6.52
N ASP A 68 -1.32 5.67 7.82
CA ASP A 68 -2.34 5.00 8.63
C ASP A 68 -2.66 5.83 9.88
N TYR A 69 -3.80 5.59 10.49
CA TYR A 69 -4.16 6.19 11.77
C TYR A 69 -3.31 5.68 12.94
N PHE A 70 -2.79 4.45 12.85
CA PHE A 70 -2.09 3.75 13.91
C PHE A 70 -2.88 3.79 15.23
N GLU A 71 -2.33 4.38 16.29
CA GLU A 71 -3.00 4.53 17.59
C GLU A 71 -4.20 5.49 17.54
N GLY A 72 -4.31 6.32 16.52
CA GLY A 72 -5.43 7.25 16.31
C GLY A 72 -6.68 6.61 15.72
N ARG A 73 -6.74 5.26 15.54
CA ARG A 73 -7.95 4.58 15.09
C ARG A 73 -9.07 4.73 16.09
N SER A 74 -10.30 4.91 15.58
CA SER A 74 -11.50 4.89 16.43
C SER A 74 -11.81 3.46 16.89
N HIS A 75 -12.58 3.33 17.98
CA HIS A 75 -12.99 2.02 18.50
C HIS A 75 -13.81 1.18 17.49
N SER A 76 -14.41 1.80 16.50
CA SER A 76 -15.15 1.15 15.41
C SER A 76 -14.25 0.63 14.28
N THR A 77 -12.98 1.01 14.26
CA THR A 77 -12.03 0.58 13.23
C THR A 77 -11.33 -0.71 13.68
N PRO A 78 -11.10 -1.67 12.77
CA PRO A 78 -10.37 -2.90 13.12
C PRO A 78 -9.03 -2.58 13.79
N THR A 79 -8.71 -3.35 14.82
CA THR A 79 -7.44 -3.25 15.54
C THR A 79 -6.29 -3.45 14.56
N GLY A 80 -5.29 -2.63 14.64
CA GLY A 80 -4.10 -2.72 13.78
C GLY A 80 -2.83 -2.42 14.56
N PRO A 81 -1.67 -2.48 13.90
CA PRO A 81 -0.39 -2.25 14.55
C PRO A 81 -0.24 -0.79 14.99
N THR A 82 0.57 -0.59 16.04
CA THR A 82 0.99 0.75 16.47
C THR A 82 2.08 1.30 15.54
N LEU A 83 2.27 2.61 15.54
CA LEU A 83 3.36 3.28 14.80
C LEU A 83 4.72 2.69 15.22
N LYS A 84 4.95 2.55 16.52
CA LYS A 84 6.19 1.99 17.08
C LYS A 84 6.44 0.55 16.60
N GLN A 85 5.43 -0.33 16.71
CA GLN A 85 5.53 -1.71 16.23
C GLN A 85 5.84 -1.77 14.74
N THR A 86 5.14 -0.95 13.94
CA THR A 86 5.34 -0.88 12.50
C THR A 86 6.76 -0.45 12.14
N HIS A 87 7.25 0.62 12.77
CA HIS A 87 8.62 1.08 12.55
C HIS A 87 9.65 0.01 12.94
N GLN A 88 9.54 -0.58 14.13
CA GLN A 88 10.47 -1.60 14.62
C GLN A 88 10.56 -2.81 13.69
N ARG A 89 9.47 -3.21 13.06
CA ARG A 89 9.44 -4.38 12.18
C ARG A 89 9.89 -4.07 10.75
N LEU A 90 9.63 -2.87 10.23
CA LEU A 90 9.88 -2.56 8.83
C LEU A 90 11.20 -1.81 8.57
N HIS A 91 11.76 -1.07 9.54
CA HIS A 91 12.96 -0.24 9.36
C HIS A 91 14.19 -1.05 8.91
N SER A 92 14.27 -2.33 9.27
CA SER A 92 15.35 -3.21 8.85
C SER A 92 15.19 -3.77 7.43
N LEU A 93 14.00 -3.62 6.83
CA LEU A 93 13.66 -4.15 5.50
C LEU A 93 13.65 -3.08 4.42
N ALA A 94 13.42 -1.82 4.78
CA ALA A 94 13.30 -0.71 3.86
C ALA A 94 13.67 0.61 4.55
N GLN A 95 13.96 1.64 3.76
CA GLN A 95 13.92 3.02 4.24
C GLN A 95 12.46 3.39 4.48
N THR A 96 12.06 3.34 5.74
CA THR A 96 10.66 3.40 6.15
C THR A 96 10.30 4.79 6.64
N GLN A 97 9.30 5.41 6.01
CA GLN A 97 8.63 6.61 6.45
C GLN A 97 7.19 6.29 6.81
N LEU A 98 6.81 6.47 8.07
CA LEU A 98 5.45 6.26 8.56
C LEU A 98 4.82 7.60 8.92
N VAL A 99 3.64 7.86 8.41
CA VAL A 99 2.92 9.11 8.64
C VAL A 99 1.59 8.80 9.31
N PRO A 100 1.46 9.09 10.59
CA PRO A 100 0.23 8.88 11.32
C PRO A 100 -0.85 9.90 10.94
N GLY A 101 -2.09 9.45 10.89
CA GLY A 101 -3.24 10.30 10.66
C GLY A 101 -4.11 9.87 9.50
N GLN A 102 -5.03 10.74 9.14
CA GLN A 102 -6.00 10.53 8.08
C GLN A 102 -5.31 10.46 6.72
N VAL A 103 -5.56 9.38 5.98
CA VAL A 103 -4.78 9.06 4.76
C VAL A 103 -4.86 10.14 3.69
N ASP A 104 -6.03 10.73 3.46
CA ASP A 104 -6.22 11.81 2.47
C ASP A 104 -5.51 13.10 2.86
N ILE A 105 -5.53 13.48 4.14
CA ILE A 105 -4.82 14.67 4.66
C ILE A 105 -3.31 14.44 4.60
N SER A 106 -2.85 13.27 5.03
CA SER A 106 -1.44 12.91 5.00
C SER A 106 -0.90 12.87 3.57
N LEU A 107 -1.65 12.26 2.65
CA LEU A 107 -1.28 12.18 1.24
C LEU A 107 -1.25 13.56 0.57
N ALA A 108 -2.22 14.43 0.89
CA ALA A 108 -2.25 15.81 0.39
C ALA A 108 -1.00 16.62 0.76
N ARG A 109 -0.50 16.44 1.99
CA ARG A 109 0.72 17.10 2.47
C ARG A 109 1.98 16.56 1.80
N LEU A 110 2.02 15.26 1.50
CA LEU A 110 3.20 14.59 0.97
C LEU A 110 3.31 14.66 -0.55
N CYS A 111 2.21 14.67 -1.30
CA CYS A 111 2.18 14.45 -2.75
C CYS A 111 3.05 15.42 -3.56
N ASN A 112 3.35 16.61 -3.03
CA ASN A 112 4.16 17.60 -3.72
C ASN A 112 5.68 17.39 -3.57
N HIS A 113 6.11 16.61 -2.56
CA HIS A 113 7.52 16.46 -2.20
C HIS A 113 8.02 15.00 -2.27
N ILE A 114 7.11 14.04 -2.32
CA ILE A 114 7.46 12.65 -2.15
C ILE A 114 7.91 11.97 -3.45
N GLY A 115 7.66 12.59 -4.62
CA GLY A 115 7.93 11.99 -5.93
C GLY A 115 6.94 10.89 -6.31
N THR A 116 7.29 10.09 -7.33
CA THR A 116 6.43 9.02 -7.84
C THR A 116 6.72 7.69 -7.16
N PHE A 117 5.72 6.81 -7.14
CA PHE A 117 5.81 5.44 -6.60
C PHE A 117 5.66 4.41 -7.71
N ASP A 118 6.39 3.29 -7.58
CA ASP A 118 6.28 2.15 -8.51
C ASP A 118 5.09 1.26 -8.16
N LEU A 119 4.80 1.16 -6.85
CA LEU A 119 3.68 0.37 -6.33
C LEU A 119 2.91 1.18 -5.29
N ILE A 120 1.62 1.28 -5.47
CA ILE A 120 0.69 1.81 -4.46
C ILE A 120 -0.24 0.67 -4.04
N VAL A 121 -0.29 0.42 -2.74
CA VAL A 121 -1.13 -0.61 -2.12
C VAL A 121 -2.17 0.08 -1.26
N ILE A 122 -3.44 -0.18 -1.52
CA ILE A 122 -4.58 0.38 -0.81
C ILE A 122 -5.28 -0.74 -0.06
N ASP A 123 -5.17 -0.71 1.26
CA ASP A 123 -5.76 -1.71 2.15
C ASP A 123 -7.28 -1.47 2.32
N ALA A 124 -8.05 -2.53 2.48
CA ALA A 124 -9.50 -2.48 2.69
C ALA A 124 -9.95 -1.81 4.00
N VAL A 125 -9.01 -1.49 4.90
CA VAL A 125 -9.31 -0.70 6.12
C VAL A 125 -9.44 0.80 5.84
N VAL A 126 -8.99 1.27 4.68
CA VAL A 126 -9.13 2.68 4.29
C VAL A 126 -10.59 2.97 4.01
N ASP A 127 -11.14 3.91 4.75
CA ASP A 127 -12.51 4.36 4.56
C ASP A 127 -12.73 4.87 3.13
N ARG A 128 -13.88 4.52 2.55
CA ARG A 128 -14.21 4.86 1.16
C ARG A 128 -14.21 6.37 0.90
N GLU A 129 -14.71 7.15 1.85
CA GLU A 129 -14.79 8.60 1.69
C GLU A 129 -13.40 9.23 1.66
N HIS A 130 -12.48 8.76 2.53
CA HIS A 130 -11.09 9.18 2.52
C HIS A 130 -10.37 8.71 1.26
N LEU A 131 -10.63 7.48 0.80
CA LEU A 131 -10.06 6.96 -0.44
C LEU A 131 -10.54 7.77 -1.66
N ASP A 132 -11.82 8.13 -1.71
CA ASP A 132 -12.36 8.96 -2.80
C ASP A 132 -11.60 10.28 -2.92
N ARG A 133 -11.19 10.88 -1.80
CA ARG A 133 -10.35 12.10 -1.78
C ARG A 133 -8.89 11.85 -2.16
N CYS A 134 -8.38 10.65 -1.93
CA CYS A 134 -7.00 10.29 -2.28
C CYS A 134 -6.73 10.23 -3.78
N TRP A 135 -7.73 9.90 -4.62
CA TRP A 135 -7.51 9.68 -6.05
C TRP A 135 -6.89 10.85 -6.79
N PHE A 136 -7.26 12.08 -6.42
CA PHE A 136 -6.65 13.30 -6.97
C PHE A 136 -5.14 13.36 -6.70
N PHE A 137 -4.70 12.96 -5.51
CA PHE A 137 -3.29 12.95 -5.14
C PHE A 137 -2.56 11.74 -5.72
N ILE A 138 -3.20 10.57 -5.74
CA ILE A 138 -2.63 9.34 -6.33
C ILE A 138 -2.28 9.57 -7.80
N GLN A 139 -3.14 10.23 -8.58
CA GLN A 139 -2.86 10.55 -9.97
C GLN A 139 -1.55 11.32 -10.18
N ARG A 140 -1.14 12.14 -9.22
CA ARG A 140 0.05 13.00 -9.30
C ARG A 140 1.34 12.29 -8.94
N ILE A 141 1.25 11.18 -8.20
CA ILE A 141 2.40 10.42 -7.68
C ILE A 141 2.60 9.07 -8.36
N ILE A 142 1.93 8.83 -9.48
CA ILE A 142 2.13 7.65 -10.33
C ILE A 142 2.84 8.01 -11.63
N SER A 143 3.71 7.11 -12.09
CA SER A 143 4.38 7.13 -13.39
C SER A 143 3.64 6.23 -14.40
N GLN A 144 4.14 6.14 -15.62
CA GLN A 144 3.56 5.23 -16.64
C GLN A 144 3.67 3.76 -16.25
N THR A 145 4.69 3.39 -15.47
CA THR A 145 4.97 2.01 -15.04
C THR A 145 4.43 1.68 -13.66
N SER A 146 3.81 2.64 -12.97
CA SER A 146 3.26 2.43 -11.64
C SER A 146 2.10 1.44 -11.64
N LEU A 147 2.07 0.59 -10.63
CA LEU A 147 0.98 -0.33 -10.35
C LEU A 147 0.20 0.14 -9.11
N VAL A 148 -1.11 0.25 -9.22
CA VAL A 148 -2.00 0.56 -8.10
C VAL A 148 -2.86 -0.66 -7.82
N LEU A 149 -2.73 -1.22 -6.62
CA LEU A 149 -3.48 -2.37 -6.14
C LEU A 149 -4.42 -1.93 -5.02
N LYS A 150 -5.68 -2.26 -5.15
CA LYS A 150 -6.72 -1.99 -4.16
C LYS A 150 -7.26 -3.30 -3.62
N GLU A 151 -7.31 -3.44 -2.31
CA GLU A 151 -7.98 -4.54 -1.65
C GLU A 151 -9.49 -4.24 -1.56
N GLU A 152 -10.31 -5.18 -2.00
CA GLU A 152 -11.76 -5.10 -1.96
C GLU A 152 -12.33 -6.19 -1.09
N LYS A 153 -13.29 -5.83 -0.24
CA LYS A 153 -14.03 -6.80 0.58
C LYS A 153 -15.12 -7.46 -0.27
N ASN A 154 -15.06 -8.79 -0.38
CA ASN A 154 -16.04 -9.63 -1.07
C ASN A 154 -16.85 -10.41 -0.02
N GLY A 155 -17.76 -9.72 0.70
CA GLY A 155 -18.45 -10.28 1.86
C GLY A 155 -17.71 -10.06 3.18
N GLU A 156 -18.12 -10.81 4.23
CA GLU A 156 -17.64 -10.54 5.60
C GLU A 156 -16.20 -11.00 5.86
N GLN A 157 -15.72 -12.05 5.18
CA GLN A 157 -14.44 -12.70 5.49
C GLN A 157 -13.48 -12.82 4.31
N THR A 158 -13.89 -12.44 3.11
CA THR A 158 -13.05 -12.59 1.93
C THR A 158 -12.67 -11.24 1.34
N THR A 159 -11.41 -11.11 0.97
CA THR A 159 -10.89 -9.96 0.24
C THR A 159 -10.24 -10.40 -1.07
N SER A 160 -10.20 -9.51 -2.03
CA SER A 160 -9.47 -9.69 -3.29
C SER A 160 -8.69 -8.44 -3.65
N TRP A 161 -7.60 -8.61 -4.40
CA TRP A 161 -6.81 -7.51 -4.91
C TRP A 161 -7.19 -7.23 -6.36
N THR A 162 -7.52 -5.98 -6.65
CA THR A 162 -7.80 -5.48 -7.99
C THR A 162 -6.74 -4.47 -8.42
N VAL A 163 -6.37 -4.51 -9.70
CA VAL A 163 -5.49 -3.51 -10.31
C VAL A 163 -6.36 -2.35 -10.74
N VAL A 164 -6.09 -1.16 -10.21
CA VAL A 164 -6.77 0.07 -10.63
C VAL A 164 -6.02 0.66 -11.81
N SER A 165 -6.66 0.71 -12.95
CA SER A 165 -6.04 1.20 -14.19
C SER A 165 -5.88 2.72 -14.20
N ARG A 166 -4.91 3.24 -14.97
CA ARG A 166 -4.71 4.70 -15.07
C ARG A 166 -5.94 5.48 -15.56
N PRO A 167 -6.67 5.03 -16.60
CA PRO A 167 -7.91 5.69 -17.00
C PRO A 167 -8.95 5.75 -15.88
N GLU A 168 -9.04 4.66 -15.10
CA GLU A 168 -9.91 4.60 -13.94
C GLU A 168 -9.48 5.58 -12.84
N ILE A 169 -8.18 5.64 -12.51
CA ILE A 169 -7.63 6.62 -11.56
C ILE A 169 -7.95 8.04 -12.00
N SER A 170 -7.78 8.36 -13.29
CA SER A 170 -8.09 9.69 -13.83
C SER A 170 -9.59 10.01 -13.74
N SER A 171 -10.44 9.04 -13.99
CA SER A 171 -11.90 9.19 -13.84
C SER A 171 -12.29 9.44 -12.38
N LEU A 172 -11.71 8.66 -11.43
CA LEU A 172 -11.97 8.83 -10.01
C LEU A 172 -11.45 10.17 -9.47
N ALA A 173 -10.28 10.60 -9.91
CA ALA A 173 -9.70 11.90 -9.55
C ALA A 173 -10.58 13.07 -10.03
N SER A 174 -11.12 13.01 -11.25
CA SER A 174 -12.00 14.04 -11.80
C SER A 174 -13.31 14.18 -11.03
N ARG A 175 -13.88 13.05 -10.57
CA ARG A 175 -15.10 13.05 -9.73
C ARG A 175 -14.87 13.74 -8.38
N THR A 176 -13.67 13.59 -7.81
CA THR A 176 -13.30 14.22 -6.54
C THR A 176 -13.25 15.73 -6.64
N VAL A 177 -12.76 16.26 -7.76
CA VAL A 177 -12.69 17.73 -8.01
C VAL A 177 -14.09 18.31 -8.16
N LEU A 178 -14.97 17.66 -8.90
CA LEU A 178 -16.35 18.13 -9.12
C LEU A 178 -17.18 18.20 -7.83
N ARG A 179 -16.99 17.25 -6.89
CA ARG A 179 -17.67 17.28 -5.58
C ARG A 179 -17.24 18.42 -4.64
N LYS A 180 -16.09 19.05 -4.88
CA LYS A 180 -15.60 20.20 -4.09
C LYS A 180 -16.05 21.55 -4.69
N ALA A 181 -16.53 21.56 -5.92
CA ALA A 181 -16.90 22.78 -6.65
C ALA A 181 -18.42 23.06 -6.60
N GLY A 182 -19.23 22.19 -6.03
CA GLY A 182 -20.67 22.33 -5.78
C GLY A 182 -20.99 22.33 -4.30
#